data_2decfa7080e72ac1123a16e259e67e17
#
_entry.id   2decfa7080e72ac1123a16e259e67e17
#
_cell.length_a   1.000
_cell.length_b   1.000
_cell.length_c   1.000
_cell.angle_alpha   90.00
_cell.angle_beta   90.00
_cell.angle_gamma   90.00
#
_symmetry.space_group_name_H-M   'P 1'
#
loop_
_entity.id
_entity.type
_entity.pdbx_description
1 polymer ?
#
loop_
_entity_poly.entity_id
_entity_poly.type
_entity_poly.pdbx_seq_one_letter_code
_entity_poly.pdbx_strand_id
1 'polypeptide(L)'
;MSGDFEGIFFNDSDVYKVLEGVAYSLANQYDSELECEADDIIDRIASAQEEDGYLMTYYTLVEPENKWTDMDKHEMYCGGHLIEAAIAYKHATGKDKLLGVACRLVDHYDTIFGPSKRHWVSGHEEIELALTKLYQETSEKRYLDLAIWLLEQRGRGLGGEGAIWNKEDWGGPAYCQDDQLVREIEKVKGACGEGDVPVYRYV
;
A
#
# COMPACT_ATOMS: atom_id res chain seq x y z
N MET A 1 15.48 12.92 -6.73
CA MET A 1 16.18 11.69 -6.33
C MET A 1 17.27 11.40 -7.35
N SER A 2 18.47 10.96 -6.95
CA SER A 2 19.56 10.61 -7.87
C SER A 2 20.33 9.45 -7.25
N GLY A 3 20.66 8.46 -8.05
CA GLY A 3 21.37 7.24 -7.63
C GLY A 3 20.90 6.04 -8.41
N ASP A 4 21.63 4.93 -8.28
CA ASP A 4 21.25 3.65 -8.85
C ASP A 4 20.39 2.89 -7.83
N PHE A 5 19.36 2.19 -8.31
CA PHE A 5 18.56 1.31 -7.49
C PHE A 5 19.29 -0.05 -7.32
N GLU A 6 19.37 -0.53 -6.09
CA GLU A 6 19.86 -1.85 -5.77
C GLU A 6 18.87 -2.61 -4.90
N GLY A 7 18.66 -3.88 -5.19
CA GLY A 7 17.82 -4.77 -4.40
C GLY A 7 16.52 -5.16 -5.07
N ILE A 8 15.54 -5.57 -4.26
CA ILE A 8 14.23 -5.99 -4.74
C ILE A 8 13.27 -4.80 -4.78
N PHE A 9 12.34 -4.79 -5.73
CA PHE A 9 11.43 -3.66 -5.99
C PHE A 9 10.62 -3.19 -4.77
N PHE A 10 10.40 -4.01 -3.75
CA PHE A 10 9.66 -3.63 -2.53
C PHE A 10 10.55 -3.31 -1.31
N ASN A 11 11.85 -3.07 -1.48
CA ASN A 11 12.77 -2.77 -0.38
C ASN A 11 12.36 -1.55 0.46
N ASP A 12 11.61 -0.61 -0.11
CA ASP A 12 11.07 0.52 0.64
C ASP A 12 10.29 0.05 1.88
N SER A 13 9.53 -1.05 1.75
CA SER A 13 8.76 -1.60 2.86
C SER A 13 9.64 -2.06 4.04
N ASP A 14 10.87 -2.51 3.78
CA ASP A 14 11.78 -2.95 4.83
C ASP A 14 12.25 -1.76 5.68
N VAL A 15 12.51 -0.62 5.04
CA VAL A 15 12.85 0.63 5.74
C VAL A 15 11.69 1.07 6.62
N TYR A 16 10.46 1.02 6.11
CA TYR A 16 9.26 1.41 6.87
C TYR A 16 9.01 0.48 8.05
N LYS A 17 9.13 -0.83 7.88
CA LYS A 17 9.02 -1.82 8.97
C LYS A 17 10.08 -1.62 10.06
N VAL A 18 11.31 -1.29 9.67
CA VAL A 18 12.37 -0.96 10.63
C VAL A 18 12.02 0.32 11.40
N LEU A 19 11.53 1.37 10.74
CA LEU A 19 11.09 2.61 11.41
C LEU A 19 9.92 2.35 12.36
N GLU A 20 8.98 1.49 12.01
CA GLU A 20 7.90 1.08 12.90
C GLU A 20 8.44 0.37 14.15
N GLY A 21 9.40 -0.54 13.97
CA GLY A 21 10.10 -1.21 15.08
C GLY A 21 10.87 -0.23 15.97
N VAL A 22 11.54 0.77 15.37
CA VAL A 22 12.19 1.88 16.10
C VAL A 22 11.17 2.67 16.90
N ALA A 23 10.02 3.00 16.32
CA ALA A 23 8.95 3.72 17.02
C ALA A 23 8.48 2.96 18.28
N TYR A 24 8.24 1.66 18.18
CA TYR A 24 7.86 0.85 19.33
C TYR A 24 8.98 0.76 20.36
N SER A 25 10.26 0.73 19.95
CA SER A 25 11.39 0.79 20.85
C SER A 25 11.43 2.09 21.63
N LEU A 26 11.29 3.24 20.96
CA LEU A 26 11.26 4.56 21.55
C LEU A 26 10.06 4.76 22.50
N ALA A 27 8.89 4.21 22.15
CA ALA A 27 7.71 4.25 23.01
C ALA A 27 7.90 3.46 24.31
N ASN A 28 8.70 2.37 24.27
CA ASN A 28 8.99 1.57 25.45
C ASN A 28 10.13 2.16 26.29
N GLN A 29 11.19 2.62 25.65
CA GLN A 29 12.35 3.25 26.29
C GLN A 29 12.91 4.31 25.37
N TYR A 30 12.82 5.59 25.80
CA TYR A 30 13.32 6.70 25.03
C TYR A 30 14.86 6.65 24.87
N ASP A 31 15.31 6.85 23.63
CA ASP A 31 16.71 6.92 23.24
C ASP A 31 16.87 8.06 22.21
N SER A 32 17.58 9.10 22.59
CA SER A 32 17.75 10.30 21.76
C SER A 32 18.66 10.08 20.54
N GLU A 33 19.59 9.14 20.59
CA GLU A 33 20.44 8.81 19.45
C GLU A 33 19.64 8.04 18.40
N LEU A 34 18.87 7.05 18.84
CA LEU A 34 17.97 6.29 17.98
C LEU A 34 16.88 7.19 17.34
N GLU A 35 16.33 8.13 18.09
CA GLU A 35 15.35 9.10 17.56
C GLU A 35 16.00 9.99 16.49
N CYS A 36 17.23 10.46 16.71
CA CYS A 36 17.94 11.29 15.73
C CYS A 36 18.24 10.52 14.43
N GLU A 37 18.67 9.25 14.54
CA GLU A 37 18.87 8.39 13.37
C GLU A 37 17.56 8.15 12.58
N ALA A 38 16.45 7.95 13.29
CA ALA A 38 15.14 7.81 12.67
C ALA A 38 14.69 9.10 11.96
N ASP A 39 14.90 10.26 12.57
CA ASP A 39 14.60 11.56 11.94
C ASP A 39 15.40 11.77 10.65
N ASP A 40 16.69 11.41 10.63
CA ASP A 40 17.52 11.49 9.42
C ASP A 40 16.99 10.58 8.30
N ILE A 41 16.51 9.39 8.63
CA ILE A 41 15.88 8.48 7.66
C ILE A 41 14.55 9.08 7.16
N ILE A 42 13.72 9.61 8.05
CA ILE A 42 12.45 10.27 7.72
C ILE A 42 12.67 11.47 6.80
N ASP A 43 13.72 12.23 7.02
CA ASP A 43 14.08 13.37 6.18
C ASP A 43 14.43 12.95 4.75
N ARG A 44 15.13 11.83 4.60
CA ARG A 44 15.42 11.23 3.29
C ARG A 44 14.16 10.73 2.60
N ILE A 45 13.28 10.03 3.33
CA ILE A 45 12.00 9.58 2.81
C ILE A 45 11.17 10.78 2.32
N ALA A 46 11.04 11.82 3.13
CA ALA A 46 10.30 13.01 2.78
C ALA A 46 10.87 13.73 1.54
N SER A 47 12.20 13.76 1.40
CA SER A 47 12.88 14.37 0.25
C SER A 47 12.76 13.52 -1.03
N ALA A 48 12.47 12.22 -0.90
CA ALA A 48 12.30 11.30 -2.01
C ALA A 48 10.89 11.34 -2.61
N GLN A 49 9.91 11.88 -1.88
CA GLN A 49 8.53 11.94 -2.33
C GLN A 49 8.39 12.92 -3.51
N GLU A 50 7.71 12.48 -4.57
CA GLU A 50 7.45 13.29 -5.76
C GLU A 50 6.45 14.42 -5.47
N GLU A 51 6.39 15.42 -6.35
CA GLU A 51 5.53 16.61 -6.15
C GLU A 51 4.04 16.24 -6.08
N ASP A 52 3.62 15.21 -6.80
CA ASP A 52 2.25 14.69 -6.81
C ASP A 52 1.94 13.78 -5.61
N GLY A 53 2.90 13.56 -4.73
CA GLY A 53 2.76 12.71 -3.55
C GLY A 53 3.20 11.27 -3.75
N TYR A 54 3.52 10.82 -4.97
CA TYR A 54 4.01 9.47 -5.22
C TYR A 54 5.31 9.18 -4.47
N LEU A 55 5.45 7.94 -3.98
CA LEU A 55 6.66 7.51 -3.27
C LEU A 55 6.86 6.01 -3.43
N MET A 56 7.81 5.63 -4.25
CA MET A 56 8.39 4.30 -4.37
C MET A 56 9.69 4.39 -5.16
N THR A 57 10.80 4.01 -4.53
CA THR A 57 12.13 4.21 -5.12
C THR A 57 12.34 3.42 -6.40
N TYR A 58 11.83 2.18 -6.45
CA TYR A 58 11.96 1.34 -7.65
C TYR A 58 11.37 2.03 -8.88
N TYR A 59 10.10 2.39 -8.86
CA TYR A 59 9.48 2.99 -10.03
C TYR A 59 10.05 4.38 -10.34
N THR A 60 10.34 5.19 -9.33
CA THR A 60 10.92 6.51 -9.56
C THR A 60 12.28 6.45 -10.26
N LEU A 61 13.10 5.43 -9.96
CA LEU A 61 14.49 5.34 -10.47
C LEU A 61 14.65 4.39 -11.65
N VAL A 62 13.82 3.35 -11.76
CA VAL A 62 14.03 2.25 -12.73
C VAL A 62 13.01 2.26 -13.85
N GLU A 63 11.73 2.40 -13.53
CA GLU A 63 10.61 2.25 -14.48
C GLU A 63 9.53 3.32 -14.28
N PRO A 64 9.84 4.63 -14.33
CA PRO A 64 8.88 5.68 -13.98
C PRO A 64 7.60 5.69 -14.83
N GLU A 65 7.67 5.17 -16.05
CA GLU A 65 6.53 5.05 -16.96
C GLU A 65 5.59 3.88 -16.62
N ASN A 66 6.05 2.95 -15.79
CA ASN A 66 5.31 1.73 -15.46
C ASN A 66 4.60 1.80 -14.09
N LYS A 67 4.50 2.98 -13.47
CA LYS A 67 3.74 3.17 -12.22
C LYS A 67 2.31 2.65 -12.38
N TRP A 68 1.83 1.91 -11.39
CA TRP A 68 0.47 1.36 -11.35
C TRP A 68 0.13 0.41 -12.50
N THR A 69 1.11 -0.28 -13.09
CA THR A 69 0.87 -1.25 -14.16
C THR A 69 0.91 -2.68 -13.66
N ASP A 70 1.66 -2.95 -12.60
CA ASP A 70 1.91 -4.29 -12.09
C ASP A 70 1.64 -4.36 -10.58
N MET A 71 0.61 -5.12 -10.19
CA MET A 71 0.22 -5.27 -8.78
C MET A 71 1.26 -6.05 -7.97
N ASP A 72 2.05 -6.91 -8.61
CA ASP A 72 3.12 -7.69 -7.98
C ASP A 72 4.33 -6.83 -7.58
N LYS A 73 4.43 -5.60 -8.09
CA LYS A 73 5.49 -4.67 -7.68
C LYS A 73 5.24 -3.98 -6.34
N HIS A 74 4.12 -4.27 -5.69
CA HIS A 74 3.90 -3.94 -4.28
C HIS A 74 3.79 -2.44 -3.95
N GLU A 75 3.36 -1.58 -4.89
CA GLU A 75 3.26 -0.13 -4.65
C GLU A 75 2.40 0.20 -3.42
N MET A 76 1.16 -0.31 -3.38
CA MET A 76 0.28 -0.08 -2.23
C MET A 76 0.71 -0.82 -0.96
N TYR A 77 1.37 -1.97 -1.09
CA TYR A 77 1.95 -2.68 0.06
C TYR A 77 3.03 -1.84 0.74
N CYS A 78 3.95 -1.25 -0.03
CA CYS A 78 4.95 -0.34 0.53
C CYS A 78 4.28 0.88 1.19
N GLY A 79 3.24 1.42 0.56
CA GLY A 79 2.47 2.53 1.13
C GLY A 79 1.76 2.17 2.43
N GLY A 80 1.23 0.96 2.55
CA GLY A 80 0.64 0.46 3.80
C GLY A 80 1.64 0.48 4.95
N HIS A 81 2.83 -0.11 4.76
CA HIS A 81 3.89 -0.09 5.77
C HIS A 81 4.42 1.31 6.10
N LEU A 82 4.43 2.23 5.13
CA LEU A 82 4.73 3.64 5.41
C LEU A 82 3.73 4.26 6.37
N ILE A 83 2.44 4.02 6.15
CA ILE A 83 1.36 4.53 7.01
C ILE A 83 1.49 3.97 8.42
N GLU A 84 1.70 2.66 8.55
CA GLU A 84 1.90 1.99 9.85
C GLU A 84 3.08 2.60 10.61
N ALA A 85 4.24 2.74 9.96
CA ALA A 85 5.41 3.37 10.54
C ALA A 85 5.15 4.82 10.95
N ALA A 86 4.43 5.58 10.13
CA ALA A 86 4.14 6.99 10.37
C ALA A 86 3.27 7.19 11.60
N ILE A 87 2.23 6.38 11.77
CA ILE A 87 1.35 6.42 12.93
C ILE A 87 2.12 6.00 14.19
N ALA A 88 2.88 4.90 14.13
CA ALA A 88 3.67 4.43 15.25
C ALA A 88 4.70 5.49 15.70
N TYR A 89 5.40 6.12 14.74
CA TYR A 89 6.41 7.14 15.05
C TYR A 89 5.80 8.39 15.68
N LYS A 90 4.65 8.85 15.17
CA LYS A 90 3.91 9.96 15.76
C LYS A 90 3.47 9.65 17.19
N HIS A 91 2.96 8.45 17.45
CA HIS A 91 2.54 8.06 18.80
C HIS A 91 3.73 7.98 19.79
N ALA A 92 4.88 7.53 19.31
CA ALA A 92 6.09 7.39 20.14
C ALA A 92 6.76 8.72 20.46
N THR A 93 6.80 9.65 19.48
CA THR A 93 7.63 10.87 19.55
C THR A 93 6.84 12.18 19.55
N GLY A 94 5.58 12.15 19.12
CA GLY A 94 4.77 13.33 18.87
C GLY A 94 5.08 14.05 17.55
N LYS A 95 6.05 13.57 16.76
CA LYS A 95 6.45 14.16 15.49
C LYS A 95 5.56 13.67 14.34
N ASP A 96 5.12 14.57 13.48
CA ASP A 96 4.12 14.30 12.43
C ASP A 96 4.68 14.34 11.00
N LYS A 97 5.99 14.55 10.84
CA LYS A 97 6.61 14.68 9.51
C LYS A 97 6.36 13.45 8.62
N LEU A 98 6.60 12.25 9.15
CA LEU A 98 6.35 11.00 8.40
C LEU A 98 4.86 10.80 8.13
N LEU A 99 3.99 11.17 9.07
CA LEU A 99 2.55 11.14 8.85
C LEU A 99 2.12 12.08 7.71
N GLY A 100 2.73 13.26 7.62
CA GLY A 100 2.50 14.17 6.49
C GLY A 100 2.91 13.58 5.14
N VAL A 101 4.00 12.79 5.10
CA VAL A 101 4.42 12.04 3.89
C VAL A 101 3.39 10.96 3.55
N ALA A 102 2.94 10.19 4.54
CA ALA A 102 1.93 9.14 4.35
C ALA A 102 0.60 9.72 3.86
N CYS A 103 0.13 10.83 4.43
CA CYS A 103 -1.09 11.49 3.97
C CYS A 103 -0.99 11.95 2.51
N ARG A 104 0.13 12.57 2.10
CA ARG A 104 0.31 12.99 0.70
C ARG A 104 0.33 11.79 -0.25
N LEU A 105 0.92 10.66 0.16
CA LEU A 105 0.89 9.44 -0.65
C LEU A 105 -0.55 8.92 -0.82
N VAL A 106 -1.34 8.91 0.24
CA VAL A 106 -2.74 8.48 0.17
C VAL A 106 -3.59 9.47 -0.63
N ASP A 107 -3.30 10.76 -0.54
CA ASP A 107 -3.94 11.78 -1.38
C ASP A 107 -3.65 11.51 -2.87
N HIS A 108 -2.42 11.12 -3.21
CA HIS A 108 -2.08 10.66 -4.56
C HIS A 108 -2.91 9.44 -4.96
N TYR A 109 -3.04 8.42 -4.10
CA TYR A 109 -3.90 7.26 -4.38
C TYR A 109 -5.35 7.67 -4.64
N ASP A 110 -5.89 8.56 -3.82
CA ASP A 110 -7.27 9.05 -3.98
C ASP A 110 -7.48 9.81 -5.29
N THR A 111 -6.44 10.41 -5.88
CA THR A 111 -6.57 11.03 -7.22
C THR A 111 -6.76 10.00 -8.34
N ILE A 112 -6.23 8.80 -8.18
CA ILE A 112 -6.16 7.77 -9.23
C ILE A 112 -7.24 6.70 -9.07
N PHE A 113 -7.47 6.22 -7.84
CA PHE A 113 -8.32 5.09 -7.52
C PHE A 113 -9.60 5.52 -6.82
N GLY A 114 -10.66 4.74 -6.98
CA GLY A 114 -11.94 5.02 -6.34
C GLY A 114 -13.13 4.86 -7.27
N PRO A 115 -14.35 5.15 -6.79
CA PRO A 115 -15.55 5.12 -7.62
C PRO A 115 -15.41 6.02 -8.85
N SER A 116 -15.68 5.46 -10.04
CA SER A 116 -15.56 6.16 -11.33
C SER A 116 -14.14 6.61 -11.71
N LYS A 117 -13.12 6.15 -10.98
CA LYS A 117 -11.70 6.29 -11.29
C LYS A 117 -11.15 4.93 -11.73
N ARG A 118 -9.82 4.82 -11.79
CA ARG A 118 -9.16 3.58 -12.18
C ARG A 118 -9.49 2.47 -11.19
N HIS A 119 -9.89 1.31 -11.72
CA HIS A 119 -10.03 0.10 -10.93
C HIS A 119 -8.65 -0.45 -10.55
N TRP A 120 -8.51 -0.89 -9.31
CA TRP A 120 -7.26 -1.44 -8.79
C TRP A 120 -7.51 -2.40 -7.64
N VAL A 121 -6.65 -3.40 -7.52
CA VAL A 121 -6.57 -4.31 -6.37
C VAL A 121 -5.11 -4.42 -5.97
N SER A 122 -4.80 -4.26 -4.70
CA SER A 122 -3.45 -4.54 -4.19
C SER A 122 -3.25 -6.06 -4.07
N GLY A 123 -2.03 -6.54 -4.28
CA GLY A 123 -1.68 -7.94 -4.08
C GLY A 123 -1.82 -8.41 -2.63
N HIS A 124 -1.72 -7.49 -1.67
CA HIS A 124 -1.87 -7.74 -0.23
C HIS A 124 -2.93 -6.81 0.37
N GLU A 125 -3.61 -7.26 1.44
CA GLU A 125 -4.61 -6.48 2.19
C GLU A 125 -3.99 -5.48 3.18
N GLU A 126 -2.71 -5.22 3.08
CA GLU A 126 -1.96 -4.30 3.95
C GLU A 126 -2.47 -2.87 3.89
N ILE A 127 -2.72 -2.37 2.67
CA ILE A 127 -3.14 -0.98 2.48
C ILE A 127 -4.52 -0.69 3.08
N GLU A 128 -5.46 -1.60 3.02
CA GLU A 128 -6.81 -1.40 3.56
C GLU A 128 -6.79 -1.32 5.09
N LEU A 129 -5.94 -2.12 5.74
CA LEU A 129 -5.71 -2.06 7.18
C LEU A 129 -5.08 -0.72 7.55
N ALA A 130 -4.01 -0.33 6.86
CA ALA A 130 -3.28 0.90 7.11
C ALA A 130 -4.16 2.15 6.91
N LEU A 131 -4.97 2.20 5.84
CA LEU A 131 -5.92 3.29 5.58
C LEU A 131 -6.97 3.42 6.69
N THR A 132 -7.43 2.31 7.25
CA THR A 132 -8.36 2.32 8.37
C THR A 132 -7.73 2.95 9.61
N LYS A 133 -6.47 2.63 9.91
CA LYS A 133 -5.70 3.26 10.99
C LYS A 133 -5.44 4.74 10.71
N LEU A 134 -5.12 5.09 9.46
CA LEU A 134 -4.92 6.48 9.08
C LEU A 134 -6.19 7.33 9.26
N TYR A 135 -7.36 6.76 8.93
CA TYR A 135 -8.65 7.38 9.24
C TYR A 135 -8.83 7.59 10.74
N GLN A 136 -8.51 6.61 11.57
CA GLN A 136 -8.62 6.73 13.03
C GLN A 136 -7.70 7.84 13.57
N GLU A 137 -6.51 8.00 13.00
CA GLU A 137 -5.54 9.01 13.40
C GLU A 137 -5.91 10.42 12.95
N THR A 138 -6.45 10.57 11.74
CA THR A 138 -6.67 11.88 11.09
C THR A 138 -8.12 12.33 11.10
N SER A 139 -9.09 11.42 11.27
CA SER A 139 -10.53 11.61 11.07
C SER A 139 -10.92 11.96 9.62
N GLU A 140 -10.02 11.81 8.64
CA GLU A 140 -10.27 12.08 7.23
C GLU A 140 -11.05 10.93 6.60
N LYS A 141 -12.37 11.12 6.46
CA LYS A 141 -13.30 10.08 5.98
C LYS A 141 -12.92 9.48 4.62
N ARG A 142 -12.31 10.25 3.73
CA ARG A 142 -11.88 9.78 2.41
C ARG A 142 -10.89 8.60 2.47
N TYR A 143 -10.08 8.49 3.52
CA TYR A 143 -9.16 7.37 3.71
C TYR A 143 -9.92 6.07 4.03
N LEU A 144 -10.96 6.17 4.86
CA LEU A 144 -11.86 5.04 5.11
C LEU A 144 -12.65 4.64 3.87
N ASP A 145 -13.16 5.64 3.12
CA ASP A 145 -13.91 5.39 1.89
C ASP A 145 -13.04 4.68 0.84
N LEU A 146 -11.77 5.06 0.73
CA LEU A 146 -10.80 4.38 -0.15
C LEU A 146 -10.52 2.94 0.33
N ALA A 147 -10.34 2.72 1.64
CA ALA A 147 -10.15 1.37 2.20
C ALA A 147 -11.34 0.45 1.88
N ILE A 148 -12.55 0.92 2.11
CA ILE A 148 -13.79 0.17 1.82
C ILE A 148 -13.87 -0.13 0.32
N TRP A 149 -13.60 0.87 -0.53
CA TRP A 149 -13.65 0.68 -1.96
C TRP A 149 -12.63 -0.37 -2.43
N LEU A 150 -11.39 -0.33 -1.95
CA LEU A 150 -10.36 -1.33 -2.28
C LEU A 150 -10.79 -2.74 -1.86
N LEU A 151 -11.34 -2.91 -0.66
CA LEU A 151 -11.89 -4.19 -0.19
C LEU A 151 -13.02 -4.69 -1.08
N GLU A 152 -13.91 -3.79 -1.53
CA GLU A 152 -15.02 -4.15 -2.42
C GLU A 152 -14.57 -4.55 -3.83
N GLN A 153 -13.37 -4.15 -4.27
CA GLN A 153 -12.83 -4.59 -5.56
C GLN A 153 -12.29 -6.02 -5.49
N ARG A 154 -11.88 -6.51 -4.32
CA ARG A 154 -11.40 -7.88 -4.17
C ARG A 154 -12.49 -8.89 -4.56
N GLY A 155 -12.10 -9.91 -5.31
CA GLY A 155 -13.03 -10.91 -5.83
C GLY A 155 -13.86 -10.49 -7.05
N ARG A 156 -13.65 -9.26 -7.56
CA ARG A 156 -14.31 -8.79 -8.81
C ARG A 156 -13.43 -8.95 -10.06
N GLY A 157 -12.33 -9.69 -9.93
CA GLY A 157 -11.32 -9.85 -10.98
C GLY A 157 -10.16 -8.88 -10.80
N LEU A 158 -9.07 -9.19 -11.47
CA LEU A 158 -7.86 -8.38 -11.46
C LEU A 158 -8.12 -7.13 -12.29
N GLY A 159 -8.37 -6.08 -11.65
CA GLY A 159 -8.45 -4.73 -12.15
C GLY A 159 -8.68 -4.58 -13.64
N GLY A 160 -9.53 -3.71 -14.03
CA GLY A 160 -9.80 -3.42 -15.43
C GLY A 160 -8.53 -3.13 -16.24
N GLU A 161 -8.69 -2.70 -17.43
CA GLU A 161 -7.64 -2.42 -18.41
C GLU A 161 -6.36 -1.87 -17.77
N GLY A 162 -5.28 -2.65 -17.80
CA GLY A 162 -3.92 -2.23 -17.45
C GLY A 162 -3.33 -2.77 -16.15
N ALA A 163 -4.07 -3.48 -15.30
CA ALA A 163 -3.44 -4.20 -14.19
C ALA A 163 -2.98 -5.57 -14.68
N ILE A 164 -1.70 -5.78 -14.70
CA ILE A 164 -1.09 -7.05 -15.10
C ILE A 164 -0.48 -7.69 -13.86
N TRP A 165 -0.84 -8.94 -13.58
CA TRP A 165 -0.02 -9.82 -12.77
C TRP A 165 1.17 -10.25 -13.62
N ASN A 166 2.37 -9.97 -13.17
CA ASN A 166 3.55 -10.46 -13.87
C ASN A 166 3.72 -11.95 -13.60
N LYS A 167 3.24 -12.74 -14.54
CA LYS A 167 3.25 -14.21 -14.50
C LYS A 167 4.64 -14.83 -14.49
N GLU A 168 5.64 -14.10 -14.93
CA GLU A 168 7.00 -14.60 -15.12
C GLU A 168 7.80 -14.58 -13.82
N ASP A 169 7.60 -13.59 -12.96
CA ASP A 169 8.36 -13.43 -11.71
C ASP A 169 7.96 -14.43 -10.62
N TRP A 170 6.76 -14.98 -10.65
CA TRP A 170 6.22 -15.88 -9.63
C TRP A 170 6.08 -17.34 -10.08
N GLY A 171 6.81 -17.75 -11.11
CA GLY A 171 6.94 -19.17 -11.45
C GLY A 171 5.75 -19.80 -12.17
N GLY A 172 4.91 -19.02 -12.81
CA GLY A 172 4.02 -19.56 -13.81
C GLY A 172 2.52 -19.56 -13.49
N PRO A 173 1.75 -20.41 -14.15
CA PRO A 173 0.30 -20.32 -14.33
C PRO A 173 -0.56 -20.47 -13.08
N ALA A 174 0.01 -20.67 -11.90
CA ALA A 174 -0.77 -20.82 -10.67
C ALA A 174 -1.55 -19.54 -10.30
N TYR A 175 -1.02 -18.37 -10.66
CA TYR A 175 -1.71 -17.08 -10.44
C TYR A 175 -2.62 -16.66 -11.60
N CYS A 176 -2.57 -17.38 -12.72
CA CYS A 176 -3.52 -17.22 -13.82
C CYS A 176 -4.87 -17.86 -13.57
N GLN A 177 -5.11 -18.35 -12.36
CA GLN A 177 -6.37 -18.98 -12.01
C GLN A 177 -7.51 -17.99 -11.75
N ASP A 178 -7.25 -16.68 -11.91
CA ASP A 178 -8.29 -15.69 -11.67
C ASP A 178 -9.48 -15.81 -12.61
N ASP A 179 -9.27 -16.14 -13.88
CA ASP A 179 -10.39 -16.47 -14.76
C ASP A 179 -11.16 -17.69 -14.25
N GLN A 180 -10.48 -18.61 -13.61
CA GLN A 180 -11.10 -19.79 -13.02
C GLN A 180 -11.76 -19.43 -11.69
N LEU A 181 -11.12 -18.62 -10.86
CA LEU A 181 -11.67 -18.11 -9.61
C LEU A 181 -12.88 -17.20 -9.86
N VAL A 182 -12.80 -16.29 -10.84
CA VAL A 182 -13.94 -15.46 -11.26
C VAL A 182 -15.08 -16.31 -11.77
N ARG A 183 -14.82 -17.33 -12.59
CA ARG A 183 -15.84 -18.28 -13.05
C ARG A 183 -16.42 -19.11 -11.92
N GLU A 184 -15.64 -19.47 -10.91
CA GLU A 184 -16.12 -20.18 -9.73
C GLU A 184 -16.94 -19.28 -8.83
N ILE A 185 -16.53 -18.02 -8.62
CA ILE A 185 -17.30 -17.01 -7.90
C ILE A 185 -18.63 -16.73 -8.63
N GLU A 186 -18.62 -16.62 -9.95
CA GLU A 186 -19.85 -16.46 -10.74
C GLU A 186 -20.78 -17.67 -10.66
N LYS A 187 -20.24 -18.88 -10.62
CA LYS A 187 -21.03 -20.10 -10.38
C LYS A 187 -21.66 -20.10 -9.00
N VAL A 188 -20.91 -19.68 -7.97
CA VAL A 188 -21.42 -19.58 -6.60
C VAL A 188 -22.47 -18.48 -6.49
N LYS A 189 -22.28 -17.33 -7.13
CA LYS A 189 -23.29 -16.26 -7.22
C LYS A 189 -24.58 -16.73 -7.90
N GLY A 190 -24.45 -17.52 -8.98
CA GLY A 190 -25.60 -18.13 -9.66
C GLY A 190 -26.34 -19.17 -8.80
N ALA A 191 -25.66 -19.79 -7.84
CA ALA A 191 -26.23 -20.79 -6.95
C ALA A 191 -26.84 -20.21 -5.67
N CYS A 192 -26.38 -19.03 -5.21
CA CYS A 192 -26.76 -18.43 -3.93
C CYS A 192 -27.77 -17.28 -4.03
N GLY A 193 -28.16 -16.84 -5.23
CA GLY A 193 -29.04 -15.69 -5.43
C GLY A 193 -28.34 -14.33 -5.20
N GLU A 194 -28.92 -13.26 -5.74
CA GLU A 194 -28.41 -11.90 -5.56
C GLU A 194 -28.54 -11.49 -4.08
N GLY A 195 -27.42 -11.50 -3.35
CA GLY A 195 -27.37 -11.02 -1.98
C GLY A 195 -26.37 -11.73 -1.06
N ASP A 196 -26.09 -12.99 -1.29
CA ASP A 196 -25.19 -13.78 -0.45
C ASP A 196 -23.85 -14.05 -1.16
N VAL A 197 -22.97 -13.04 -1.19
CA VAL A 197 -21.60 -13.25 -1.64
C VAL A 197 -20.76 -13.73 -0.45
N PRO A 198 -20.23 -14.96 -0.45
CA PRO A 198 -19.28 -15.36 0.59
C PRO A 198 -18.06 -14.46 0.55
N VAL A 199 -17.77 -13.80 1.66
CA VAL A 199 -16.49 -13.12 1.85
C VAL A 199 -15.44 -14.21 2.03
N TYR A 200 -14.67 -14.50 0.98
CA TYR A 200 -13.51 -15.36 1.11
C TYR A 200 -12.46 -14.64 1.96
N ARG A 201 -12.28 -15.11 3.18
CA ARG A 201 -11.12 -14.78 3.98
C ARG A 201 -9.97 -15.65 3.45
N TYR A 202 -9.00 -15.01 2.82
CA TYR A 202 -7.71 -15.66 2.62
C TYR A 202 -7.06 -15.81 4.00
N VAL A 203 -6.74 -17.05 4.38
CA VAL A 203 -5.96 -17.40 5.57
C VAL A 203 -4.50 -17.48 5.17
#